data_72196abb02a4bdb9be29b88d65f387a2
#
_entry.id   72196abb02a4bdb9be29b88d65f387a2
#
_cell.length_a   1.000
_cell.length_b   1.000
_cell.length_c   1.000
_cell.angle_alpha   90.00
_cell.angle_beta   90.00
_cell.angle_gamma   90.00
#
_symmetry.space_group_name_H-M   'P 1'
#
loop_
_entity.id
_entity.type
_entity.pdbx_description
1 polymer ?
#
loop_
_entity_poly.entity_id
_entity_poly.type
_entity_poly.pdbx_seq_one_letter_code
_entity_poly.pdbx_strand_id
1 'polypeptide(L)'
;MTRAKIELGDVTPHNIKQLKKLNTVVFPVSYNDKFYKDVLEAGELAKLAYYNDIVVGAVCCRIDTSESSRRLYIMTLGCLYPYRRLSIGTLMVEHVLKYVEQDGNFDSIFLHVQVNNEGAIDFYKKFGFEIVETKEHYYKRIEPADAHVLQKTIRQPQPSVPLLNGTVPHAKTNGHD
;
A
#
# COMPACT_ATOMS: atom_id res chain seq x y z
N MET A 1 -32.62 11.34 -9.50
CA MET A 1 -31.25 11.05 -9.94
C MET A 1 -30.60 10.04 -9.03
N THR A 2 -30.22 8.92 -9.60
CA THR A 2 -29.57 7.86 -8.84
C THR A 2 -28.10 8.24 -8.61
N ARG A 3 -27.67 8.14 -7.38
CA ARG A 3 -26.25 8.35 -7.06
C ARG A 3 -25.40 7.25 -7.66
N ALA A 4 -24.22 7.63 -8.16
CA ALA A 4 -23.26 6.64 -8.63
C ALA A 4 -22.86 5.71 -7.48
N LYS A 5 -22.83 4.42 -7.74
CA LYS A 5 -22.45 3.41 -6.76
C LYS A 5 -20.96 3.10 -6.94
N ILE A 6 -20.18 3.43 -5.93
CA ILE A 6 -18.74 3.15 -5.90
C ILE A 6 -18.50 2.13 -4.79
N GLU A 7 -17.87 0.99 -5.13
CA GLU A 7 -17.61 -0.05 -4.15
C GLU A 7 -16.37 -0.85 -4.51
N LEU A 8 -15.80 -1.51 -3.51
CA LEU A 8 -14.66 -2.42 -3.71
C LEU A 8 -15.18 -3.85 -3.78
N GLY A 9 -14.52 -4.67 -4.58
CA GLY A 9 -14.84 -6.08 -4.71
C GLY A 9 -13.59 -6.93 -4.78
N ASP A 10 -13.75 -8.22 -4.56
CA ASP A 10 -12.65 -9.17 -4.54
C ASP A 10 -12.09 -9.41 -5.92
N VAL A 11 -10.79 -9.69 -6.00
CA VAL A 11 -10.16 -10.19 -7.23
C VAL A 11 -10.35 -11.69 -7.26
N THR A 12 -10.91 -12.19 -8.35
CA THR A 12 -11.24 -13.62 -8.51
C THR A 12 -10.76 -14.12 -9.86
N PRO A 13 -10.73 -15.45 -10.09
CA PRO A 13 -10.43 -15.98 -11.41
C PRO A 13 -11.41 -15.50 -12.49
N HIS A 14 -12.61 -15.08 -12.10
CA HIS A 14 -13.60 -14.58 -13.05
C HIS A 14 -13.29 -13.15 -13.53
N ASN A 15 -12.64 -12.33 -12.70
CA ASN A 15 -12.39 -10.93 -13.05
C ASN A 15 -10.91 -10.56 -13.19
N ILE A 16 -10.00 -11.51 -13.04
CA ILE A 16 -8.56 -11.24 -13.12
C ILE A 16 -8.15 -10.65 -14.48
N LYS A 17 -8.83 -11.01 -15.55
CA LYS A 17 -8.56 -10.45 -16.87
C LYS A 17 -8.87 -8.96 -16.93
N GLN A 18 -9.88 -8.53 -16.20
CA GLN A 18 -10.21 -7.11 -16.11
C GLN A 18 -9.13 -6.33 -15.38
N LEU A 19 -8.54 -6.93 -14.32
CA LEU A 19 -7.40 -6.33 -13.63
C LEU A 19 -6.20 -6.20 -14.57
N LYS A 20 -5.89 -7.25 -15.34
CA LYS A 20 -4.78 -7.21 -16.29
C LYS A 20 -4.96 -6.08 -17.30
N LYS A 21 -6.17 -5.96 -17.84
CA LYS A 21 -6.49 -4.93 -18.82
C LYS A 21 -6.38 -3.53 -18.21
N LEU A 22 -6.90 -3.38 -17.00
CA LEU A 22 -6.83 -2.12 -16.27
C LEU A 22 -5.37 -1.69 -16.07
N ASN A 23 -4.53 -2.61 -15.63
CA ASN A 23 -3.12 -2.32 -15.35
C ASN A 23 -2.36 -1.87 -16.60
N THR A 24 -2.67 -2.45 -17.77
CA THR A 24 -2.01 -2.03 -19.01
C THR A 24 -2.39 -0.61 -19.41
N VAL A 25 -3.56 -0.14 -19.02
CA VAL A 25 -4.02 1.21 -19.33
C VAL A 25 -3.51 2.22 -18.30
N VAL A 26 -3.53 1.85 -17.02
CA VAL A 26 -3.27 2.80 -15.93
C VAL A 26 -1.78 2.96 -15.64
N PHE A 27 -0.99 1.89 -15.75
CA PHE A 27 0.41 1.92 -15.33
C PHE A 27 1.37 1.80 -16.51
N PRO A 28 2.50 2.54 -16.48
CA PRO A 28 3.48 2.49 -17.57
C PRO A 28 4.41 1.28 -17.50
N VAL A 29 4.22 0.37 -16.52
CA VAL A 29 5.05 -0.81 -16.33
C VAL A 29 4.19 -2.05 -16.45
N SER A 30 4.84 -3.17 -16.87
CA SER A 30 4.16 -4.46 -17.01
C SER A 30 4.33 -5.31 -15.77
N TYR A 31 3.37 -6.17 -15.52
CA TYR A 31 3.43 -7.13 -14.40
C TYR A 31 3.40 -8.54 -14.97
N ASN A 32 4.18 -9.45 -14.33
CA ASN A 32 4.32 -10.83 -14.82
C ASN A 32 3.22 -11.74 -14.25
N ASP A 33 3.22 -12.99 -14.72
CA ASP A 33 2.21 -13.96 -14.29
C ASP A 33 2.25 -14.24 -12.79
N LYS A 34 3.44 -14.19 -12.19
CA LYS A 34 3.58 -14.40 -10.74
C LYS A 34 2.84 -13.33 -9.95
N PHE A 35 2.91 -12.08 -10.39
CA PHE A 35 2.17 -10.99 -9.77
C PHE A 35 0.67 -11.30 -9.71
N TYR A 36 0.09 -11.71 -10.84
CA TYR A 36 -1.34 -11.99 -10.91
C TYR A 36 -1.73 -13.23 -10.12
N LYS A 37 -0.85 -14.24 -10.08
CA LYS A 37 -1.08 -15.42 -9.26
C LYS A 37 -1.12 -15.04 -7.78
N ASP A 38 -0.18 -14.22 -7.34
CA ASP A 38 -0.12 -13.76 -5.95
C ASP A 38 -1.35 -12.91 -5.60
N VAL A 39 -1.80 -12.07 -6.53
CA VAL A 39 -2.98 -11.24 -6.32
C VAL A 39 -4.23 -12.08 -6.10
N LEU A 40 -4.37 -13.19 -6.84
CA LEU A 40 -5.51 -14.08 -6.67
C LEU A 40 -5.56 -14.72 -5.28
N GLU A 41 -4.43 -14.81 -4.61
CA GLU A 41 -4.32 -15.42 -3.29
C GLU A 41 -4.26 -14.37 -2.16
N ALA A 42 -4.31 -13.10 -2.52
CA ALA A 42 -4.04 -12.01 -1.57
C ALA A 42 -5.22 -11.67 -0.65
N GLY A 43 -6.44 -12.12 -0.96
CA GLY A 43 -7.62 -11.81 -0.15
C GLY A 43 -7.86 -10.30 -0.05
N GLU A 44 -7.97 -9.80 1.17
CA GLU A 44 -8.25 -8.39 1.44
C GLU A 44 -7.14 -7.44 0.98
N LEU A 45 -5.96 -7.96 0.66
CA LEU A 45 -4.83 -7.15 0.20
C LEU A 45 -4.96 -6.74 -1.27
N ALA A 46 -5.91 -7.29 -1.99
CA ALA A 46 -6.17 -6.93 -3.40
C ALA A 46 -7.65 -6.70 -3.61
N LYS A 47 -8.00 -5.55 -4.16
CA LYS A 47 -9.40 -5.19 -4.41
C LYS A 47 -9.52 -4.50 -5.77
N LEU A 48 -10.63 -4.76 -6.44
CA LEU A 48 -11.07 -3.98 -7.59
C LEU A 48 -12.00 -2.88 -7.13
N ALA A 49 -11.93 -1.73 -7.79
CA ALA A 49 -12.86 -0.64 -7.54
C ALA A 49 -13.87 -0.58 -8.69
N TYR A 50 -15.14 -0.54 -8.33
CA TYR A 50 -16.26 -0.51 -9.27
C TYR A 50 -16.98 0.82 -9.23
N TYR A 51 -17.33 1.31 -10.40
CA TYR A 51 -18.20 2.47 -10.56
C TYR A 51 -19.41 2.02 -11.35
N ASN A 52 -20.58 1.97 -10.71
CA ASN A 52 -21.81 1.43 -11.29
C ASN A 52 -21.56 0.08 -11.97
N ASP A 53 -20.94 -0.84 -11.23
CA ASP A 53 -20.65 -2.21 -11.66
C ASP A 53 -19.60 -2.35 -12.77
N ILE A 54 -18.87 -1.27 -13.07
CA ILE A 54 -17.79 -1.30 -14.05
C ILE A 54 -16.45 -1.23 -13.28
N VAL A 55 -15.51 -2.09 -13.63
CA VAL A 55 -14.16 -2.05 -13.04
C VAL A 55 -13.43 -0.83 -13.55
N VAL A 56 -13.08 0.08 -12.66
CA VAL A 56 -12.40 1.33 -13.01
C VAL A 56 -11.10 1.55 -12.26
N GLY A 57 -10.81 0.76 -11.25
CA GLY A 57 -9.58 0.89 -10.48
C GLY A 57 -9.22 -0.39 -9.75
N ALA A 58 -8.06 -0.38 -9.12
CA ALA A 58 -7.59 -1.52 -8.33
C ALA A 58 -6.51 -1.09 -7.36
N VAL A 59 -6.43 -1.81 -6.25
CA VAL A 59 -5.32 -1.72 -5.30
C VAL A 59 -4.81 -3.13 -5.04
N CYS A 60 -3.50 -3.31 -5.13
CA CYS A 60 -2.86 -4.60 -4.89
C CYS A 60 -1.70 -4.39 -3.94
N CYS A 61 -1.71 -5.12 -2.83
CA CYS A 61 -0.72 -5.01 -1.77
C CYS A 61 -0.13 -6.37 -1.44
N ARG A 62 1.01 -6.35 -0.78
CA ARG A 62 1.59 -7.56 -0.18
C ARG A 62 2.25 -7.19 1.14
N ILE A 63 2.47 -8.20 1.98
CA ILE A 63 3.17 -8.03 3.24
C ILE A 63 4.66 -8.23 2.98
N ASP A 64 5.47 -7.27 3.42
CA ASP A 64 6.92 -7.31 3.30
C ASP A 64 7.51 -7.44 4.70
N THR A 65 8.20 -8.56 4.95
CA THR A 65 8.81 -8.84 6.24
C THR A 65 10.34 -8.79 6.19
N SER A 66 10.90 -8.26 5.10
CA SER A 66 12.34 -8.04 5.03
C SER A 66 12.76 -6.99 6.06
N GLU A 67 14.04 -6.94 6.39
CA GLU A 67 14.61 -5.93 7.28
C GLU A 67 14.03 -5.93 8.70
N SER A 68 13.59 -7.08 9.18
CA SER A 68 13.11 -7.26 10.57
C SER A 68 11.90 -6.39 10.93
N SER A 69 11.16 -5.92 9.94
CA SER A 69 9.93 -5.18 10.16
C SER A 69 8.80 -5.82 9.36
N ARG A 70 7.58 -5.56 9.80
CA ARG A 70 6.41 -6.06 9.08
C ARG A 70 5.73 -4.85 8.44
N ARG A 71 5.85 -4.75 7.12
CA ARG A 71 5.36 -3.60 6.37
C ARG A 71 4.33 -4.04 5.33
N LEU A 72 3.37 -3.18 5.08
CA LEU A 72 2.45 -3.39 3.98
C LEU A 72 2.97 -2.60 2.79
N TYR A 73 3.21 -3.31 1.69
CA TYR A 73 3.68 -2.71 0.45
C TYR A 73 2.51 -2.57 -0.52
N ILE A 74 2.16 -1.33 -0.87
CA ILE A 74 1.18 -1.07 -1.92
C ILE A 74 1.93 -1.19 -3.25
N MET A 75 1.70 -2.29 -3.97
CA MET A 75 2.36 -2.54 -5.24
C MET A 75 1.73 -1.70 -6.36
N THR A 76 0.42 -1.63 -6.39
CA THR A 76 -0.33 -0.84 -7.36
C THR A 76 -1.53 -0.22 -6.68
N LEU A 77 -1.85 1.00 -7.06
CA LEU A 77 -3.10 1.67 -6.71
C LEU A 77 -3.38 2.68 -7.80
N GLY A 78 -4.49 2.54 -8.49
CA GLY A 78 -4.81 3.47 -9.55
C GLY A 78 -6.21 3.29 -10.08
N CYS A 79 -6.66 4.26 -10.86
CA CYS A 79 -7.94 4.17 -11.51
C CYS A 79 -7.87 4.82 -12.90
N LEU A 80 -8.81 4.46 -13.75
CA LEU A 80 -8.93 5.01 -15.10
C LEU A 80 -9.11 6.53 -15.04
N TYR A 81 -8.45 7.23 -15.95
CA TYR A 81 -8.40 8.69 -15.95
C TYR A 81 -9.79 9.35 -15.86
N PRO A 82 -10.80 8.92 -16.64
CA PRO A 82 -12.11 9.58 -16.57
C PRO A 82 -12.82 9.43 -15.22
N TYR A 83 -12.36 8.49 -14.38
CA TYR A 83 -12.97 8.23 -13.08
C TYR A 83 -12.16 8.80 -11.91
N ARG A 84 -11.10 9.56 -12.22
CA ARG A 84 -10.33 10.25 -11.18
C ARG A 84 -11.15 11.37 -10.59
N ARG A 85 -10.79 11.79 -9.37
CA ARG A 85 -11.46 12.86 -8.62
C ARG A 85 -12.89 12.51 -8.20
N LEU A 86 -13.22 11.20 -8.20
CA LEU A 86 -14.51 10.71 -7.70
C LEU A 86 -14.33 9.97 -6.38
N SER A 87 -13.20 10.22 -5.69
CA SER A 87 -12.87 9.61 -4.38
C SER A 87 -12.61 8.11 -4.44
N ILE A 88 -12.39 7.54 -5.63
CA ILE A 88 -12.11 6.11 -5.79
C ILE A 88 -10.75 5.77 -5.18
N GLY A 89 -9.73 6.59 -5.45
CA GLY A 89 -8.41 6.41 -4.84
C GLY A 89 -8.47 6.51 -3.32
N THR A 90 -9.23 7.47 -2.81
CA THR A 90 -9.43 7.62 -1.37
C THR A 90 -10.06 6.37 -0.76
N LEU A 91 -11.09 5.82 -1.41
CA LEU A 91 -11.73 4.60 -0.94
C LEU A 91 -10.74 3.44 -0.86
N MET A 92 -9.85 3.31 -1.85
CA MET A 92 -8.84 2.26 -1.86
C MET A 92 -7.79 2.45 -0.77
N VAL A 93 -7.32 3.68 -0.56
CA VAL A 93 -6.36 3.95 0.51
C VAL A 93 -7.00 3.70 1.87
N GLU A 94 -8.24 4.13 2.06
CA GLU A 94 -8.96 3.92 3.32
C GLU A 94 -9.13 2.43 3.61
N HIS A 95 -9.37 1.63 2.59
CA HIS A 95 -9.43 0.17 2.77
C HIS A 95 -8.11 -0.37 3.31
N VAL A 96 -6.99 0.06 2.74
CA VAL A 96 -5.66 -0.36 3.18
C VAL A 96 -5.39 0.08 4.62
N LEU A 97 -5.70 1.34 4.93
CA LEU A 97 -5.48 1.87 6.28
C LEU A 97 -6.32 1.12 7.32
N LYS A 98 -7.56 0.81 6.98
CA LYS A 98 -8.44 0.06 7.88
C LYS A 98 -7.93 -1.36 8.09
N TYR A 99 -7.46 -2.00 7.03
CA TYR A 99 -6.89 -3.34 7.12
C TYR A 99 -5.70 -3.35 8.08
N VAL A 100 -4.80 -2.38 7.92
CA VAL A 100 -3.60 -2.27 8.75
C VAL A 100 -3.97 -2.01 10.21
N GLU A 101 -4.95 -1.14 10.44
CA GLU A 101 -5.41 -0.84 11.80
C GLU A 101 -6.01 -2.07 12.48
N GLN A 102 -6.87 -2.81 11.76
CA GLN A 102 -7.51 -3.99 12.32
C GLN A 102 -6.52 -5.12 12.59
N ASP A 103 -5.48 -5.25 11.79
CA ASP A 103 -4.43 -6.24 11.99
C ASP A 103 -3.61 -5.94 13.25
N GLY A 104 -3.21 -4.70 13.43
CA GLY A 104 -2.52 -4.23 14.63
C GLY A 104 -1.03 -4.53 14.70
N ASN A 105 -0.47 -5.26 13.73
CA ASN A 105 0.93 -5.71 13.79
C ASN A 105 1.83 -5.14 12.69
N PHE A 106 1.36 -4.16 11.94
CA PHE A 106 2.18 -3.52 10.92
C PHE A 106 2.99 -2.37 11.52
N ASP A 107 4.22 -2.24 11.07
CA ASP A 107 5.08 -1.13 11.45
C ASP A 107 4.86 0.08 10.54
N SER A 108 4.64 -0.17 9.26
CA SER A 108 4.46 0.91 8.29
C SER A 108 3.79 0.42 7.01
N ILE A 109 3.38 1.39 6.20
CA ILE A 109 2.89 1.16 4.83
C ILE A 109 3.82 1.94 3.91
N PHE A 110 4.23 1.35 2.79
CA PHE A 110 5.09 2.06 1.86
C PHE A 110 4.72 1.77 0.40
N LEU A 111 5.20 2.63 -0.48
CA LEU A 111 4.99 2.49 -1.92
C LEU A 111 6.06 3.27 -2.67
N HIS A 112 6.13 3.07 -3.98
CA HIS A 112 7.03 3.79 -4.86
C HIS A 112 6.24 4.67 -5.81
N VAL A 113 6.69 5.91 -6.02
CA VAL A 113 6.13 6.79 -7.05
C VAL A 113 7.25 7.40 -7.86
N GLN A 114 7.02 7.60 -9.14
CA GLN A 114 7.97 8.26 -10.01
C GLN A 114 8.20 9.69 -9.50
N VAL A 115 9.45 10.16 -9.50
CA VAL A 115 9.81 11.43 -8.84
C VAL A 115 9.05 12.64 -9.36
N ASN A 116 8.58 12.61 -10.61
CA ASN A 116 7.84 13.71 -11.20
C ASN A 116 6.31 13.56 -11.06
N ASN A 117 5.83 12.54 -10.39
CA ASN A 117 4.40 12.33 -10.22
C ASN A 117 3.89 13.11 -9.01
N GLU A 118 3.80 14.43 -9.17
CA GLU A 118 3.44 15.33 -8.07
C GLU A 118 2.03 15.11 -7.57
N GLY A 119 1.11 14.75 -8.48
CA GLY A 119 -0.26 14.46 -8.09
C GLY A 119 -0.37 13.28 -7.14
N ALA A 120 0.35 12.20 -7.43
CA ALA A 120 0.36 11.03 -6.56
C ALA A 120 1.04 11.36 -5.23
N ILE A 121 2.15 12.09 -5.26
CA ILE A 121 2.86 12.47 -4.04
C ILE A 121 1.94 13.28 -3.14
N ASP A 122 1.27 14.29 -3.67
CA ASP A 122 0.35 15.12 -2.90
C ASP A 122 -0.82 14.31 -2.36
N PHE A 123 -1.34 13.40 -3.19
CA PHE A 123 -2.44 12.52 -2.78
C PHE A 123 -2.07 11.70 -1.55
N TYR A 124 -0.91 11.04 -1.57
CA TYR A 124 -0.48 10.20 -0.44
C TYR A 124 -0.10 11.03 0.78
N LYS A 125 0.45 12.21 0.59
CA LYS A 125 0.78 13.10 1.71
C LYS A 125 -0.46 13.46 2.54
N LYS A 126 -1.61 13.57 1.90
CA LYS A 126 -2.86 13.86 2.61
C LYS A 126 -3.24 12.75 3.59
N PHE A 127 -2.76 11.53 3.36
CA PHE A 127 -3.01 10.40 4.25
C PHE A 127 -1.88 10.18 5.27
N GLY A 128 -0.91 11.09 5.31
CA GLY A 128 0.17 11.02 6.27
C GLY A 128 1.42 10.29 5.77
N PHE A 129 1.54 10.04 4.48
CA PHE A 129 2.75 9.47 3.90
C PHE A 129 3.81 10.56 3.72
N GLU A 130 5.07 10.18 3.85
CA GLU A 130 6.21 11.07 3.68
C GLU A 130 7.23 10.43 2.76
N ILE A 131 7.98 11.25 2.04
CA ILE A 131 9.10 10.77 1.23
C ILE A 131 10.24 10.43 2.21
N VAL A 132 10.64 9.16 2.24
CA VAL A 132 11.71 8.71 3.14
C VAL A 132 12.99 8.36 2.41
N GLU A 133 12.92 8.17 1.10
CA GLU A 133 14.07 7.76 0.31
C GLU A 133 13.80 8.07 -1.16
N THR A 134 14.85 8.27 -1.96
CA THR A 134 14.75 8.35 -3.41
C THR A 134 15.68 7.29 -3.98
N LYS A 135 15.12 6.40 -4.80
CA LYS A 135 15.90 5.33 -5.44
C LYS A 135 16.21 5.74 -6.87
N GLU A 136 17.49 5.90 -7.18
CA GLU A 136 17.94 6.24 -8.52
C GLU A 136 17.81 5.00 -9.42
N HIS A 137 17.43 5.26 -10.67
CA HIS A 137 17.33 4.22 -11.70
C HIS A 137 16.41 3.06 -11.28
N TYR A 138 15.36 3.38 -10.53
CA TYR A 138 14.39 2.36 -10.09
C TYR A 138 13.61 1.77 -11.25
N TYR A 139 13.15 2.63 -12.17
CA TYR A 139 12.43 2.18 -13.37
C TYR A 139 13.42 1.97 -14.50
N LYS A 140 13.23 0.89 -15.26
CA LYS A 140 14.19 0.54 -16.31
C LYS A 140 13.79 1.00 -17.70
N ARG A 141 12.52 1.34 -17.90
CA ARG A 141 11.98 1.61 -19.23
C ARG A 141 11.22 2.93 -19.36
N ILE A 142 11.20 3.73 -18.30
CA ILE A 142 10.52 5.03 -18.32
C ILE A 142 11.44 6.10 -17.75
N GLU A 143 11.20 7.35 -18.18
CA GLU A 143 11.95 8.52 -17.70
C GLU A 143 10.97 9.52 -17.08
N PRO A 144 11.29 10.13 -15.94
CA PRO A 144 12.51 9.89 -15.14
C PRO A 144 12.51 8.49 -14.53
N ALA A 145 13.72 7.95 -14.42
CA ALA A 145 13.90 6.58 -13.93
C ALA A 145 13.85 6.47 -12.40
N ASP A 146 13.92 7.58 -11.70
CA ASP A 146 14.02 7.61 -10.26
C ASP A 146 12.65 7.55 -9.59
N ALA A 147 12.60 6.93 -8.41
CA ALA A 147 11.37 6.79 -7.64
C ALA A 147 11.59 7.25 -6.20
N HIS A 148 10.59 7.95 -5.68
CA HIS A 148 10.51 8.21 -4.25
C HIS A 148 9.86 7.03 -3.55
N VAL A 149 10.38 6.68 -2.38
CA VAL A 149 9.70 5.78 -1.46
C VAL A 149 8.88 6.64 -0.52
N LEU A 150 7.56 6.44 -0.53
CA LEU A 150 6.66 7.10 0.40
C LEU A 150 6.29 6.12 1.48
N GLN A 151 6.28 6.56 2.73
CA GLN A 151 6.02 5.69 3.86
C GLN A 151 5.12 6.40 4.87
N LYS A 152 4.17 5.63 5.39
CA LYS A 152 3.37 6.03 6.54
C LYS A 152 3.75 5.13 7.70
N THR A 153 4.31 5.71 8.76
CA THR A 153 4.66 4.97 9.96
C THR A 153 3.40 4.73 10.76
N ILE A 154 3.14 3.46 11.10
CA ILE A 154 1.94 3.06 11.85
C ILE A 154 2.29 2.88 13.31
N ARG A 155 3.37 2.13 13.57
CA ARG A 155 3.80 1.87 14.92
C ARG A 155 5.17 2.50 15.13
N GLN A 156 5.22 3.46 16.06
CA GLN A 156 6.49 4.04 16.43
C GLN A 156 7.37 2.94 17.01
N PRO A 157 8.65 2.83 16.60
CA PRO A 157 9.56 1.96 17.31
C PRO A 157 9.53 2.42 18.76
N GLN A 158 9.12 1.52 19.65
CA GLN A 158 9.20 1.83 21.05
C GLN A 158 10.65 2.19 21.37
N PRO A 159 10.87 3.31 22.05
CA PRO A 159 12.21 3.54 22.54
C PRO A 159 12.60 2.28 23.28
N SER A 160 13.69 1.68 22.88
CA SER A 160 14.26 0.57 23.61
C SER A 160 14.28 1.01 25.07
N VAL A 161 13.30 0.54 25.83
CA VAL A 161 13.40 0.63 27.28
C VAL A 161 14.73 -0.01 27.56
N PRO A 162 15.68 0.74 28.10
CA PRO A 162 16.93 0.11 28.49
C PRO A 162 16.49 -1.04 29.37
N LEU A 163 16.87 -2.20 29.02
CA LEU A 163 16.67 -3.38 29.84
C LEU A 163 17.29 -3.07 31.16
N LEU A 164 16.48 -2.66 32.05
CA LEU A 164 16.90 -2.34 33.39
C LEU A 164 17.57 -3.56 33.98
N ASN A 165 17.21 -2.87 33.26
CA ASN A 165 17.44 -3.24 33.51
C ASN A 165 17.43 -3.99 33.85
N GLY A 166 17.70 -4.34 34.08
CA GLY A 166 17.69 -4.71 34.03
C GLY A 166 17.26 -5.28 34.48
N THR A 167 17.01 -5.32 34.79
CA THR A 167 16.70 -5.55 34.92
C THR A 167 15.90 -5.78 35.28
N VAL A 168 15.83 -6.09 35.77
CA VAL A 168 15.43 -6.00 35.90
C VAL A 168 14.64 -6.18 36.47
N PRO A 169 14.49 -6.44 36.92
CA PRO A 169 14.11 -6.32 37.31
C PRO A 169 13.68 -6.73 37.84
N HIS A 170 13.91 -7.08 38.27
CA HIS A 170 14.07 -6.97 38.45
C HIS A 170 13.84 -7.19 39.04
N ALA A 171 13.94 -7.62 39.46
CA ALA A 171 14.30 -7.37 39.78
C ALA A 171 14.25 -7.59 40.54
N LYS A 172 14.50 -7.70 41.06
CA LYS A 172 14.97 -7.54 41.56
C LYS A 172 15.05 -7.77 42.10
N THR A 173 15.15 -7.92 42.52
CA THR A 173 15.60 -7.69 42.80
C THR A 173 15.52 -7.80 43.44
N ASN A 174 15.62 -8.11 44.04
CA ASN A 174 15.91 -7.74 44.30
C ASN A 174 15.88 -7.89 44.67
N GLY A 175 16.18 -8.19 45.00
CA GLY A 175 16.50 -7.79 44.94
C GLY A 175 16.49 -7.74 45.26
N HIS A 176 16.66 -7.89 45.86
CA HIS A 176 16.84 -7.41 45.72
C HIS A 176 16.68 -7.25 45.77
N ASP A 177 16.81 -7.37 46.13
CA ASP A 177 16.94 -6.79 45.94
C ASP A 177 16.94 -6.56 45.89
#